data_5ad84ae64186591c1b15e54aded2c444
#
_entry.id   5ad84ae64186591c1b15e54aded2c444
#
_cell.length_a   1.000
_cell.length_b   1.000
_cell.length_c   1.000
_cell.angle_alpha   90.00
_cell.angle_beta   90.00
_cell.angle_gamma   90.00
#
_symmetry.space_group_name_H-M   'P 1'
#
loop_
_entity.id
_entity.type
_entity.pdbx_description
1 polymer ?
#
loop_
_entity_poly.entity_id
_entity_poly.type
_entity_poly.pdbx_seq_one_letter_code
_entity_poly.pdbx_strand_id
1 'polypeptide(L)'
;MQTAPRFDIDMDALWHDPYPQLARLRAEAPVAFVPQLDGIVFTRRDDIDIWEKRIDIFSSEQPGGLMTRLMGQNMMRHDGDAHQSQRRAMQPAVSPRAVQRHWRNAFREAAVRVLDELAPKGRADLCTDYAMTLSGEALRLITGLDNVTAHEMDAHSQAMIDGISNYAGDCLLYTSDAADDDRG
;
A
#
# COMPACT_ATOMS: atom_id res chain seq x y z
N MET A 1 28.24 4.03 -13.87
CA MET A 1 29.18 3.88 -12.74
C MET A 1 28.46 4.38 -11.51
N GLN A 2 28.22 3.52 -10.53
CA GLN A 2 27.45 3.87 -9.33
C GLN A 2 28.32 4.74 -8.43
N THR A 3 27.90 5.96 -8.17
CA THR A 3 28.65 6.95 -7.38
C THR A 3 28.18 7.06 -5.93
N ALA A 4 26.99 6.53 -5.62
CA ALA A 4 26.49 6.51 -4.26
C ALA A 4 27.31 5.55 -3.38
N PRO A 5 27.66 5.93 -2.15
CA PRO A 5 28.37 5.06 -1.23
C PRO A 5 27.53 3.79 -0.96
N ARG A 6 28.24 2.66 -0.85
CA ARG A 6 27.60 1.39 -0.48
C ARG A 6 27.37 1.37 1.03
N PHE A 7 26.18 0.95 1.44
CA PHE A 7 25.84 0.75 2.84
C PHE A 7 25.10 -0.58 3.00
N ASP A 8 25.71 -1.50 3.75
CA ASP A 8 25.11 -2.81 4.00
C ASP A 8 24.18 -2.74 5.22
N ILE A 9 23.01 -3.31 5.11
CA ILE A 9 22.00 -3.42 6.18
C ILE A 9 21.74 -4.89 6.52
N ASP A 10 21.41 -5.13 7.78
CA ASP A 10 20.90 -6.40 8.23
C ASP A 10 19.38 -6.40 8.04
N MET A 11 18.88 -7.25 7.14
CA MET A 11 17.44 -7.29 6.81
C MET A 11 16.59 -7.80 7.97
N ASP A 12 17.07 -8.80 8.72
CA ASP A 12 16.32 -9.37 9.85
C ASP A 12 16.19 -8.33 10.96
N ALA A 13 17.28 -7.64 11.28
CA ALA A 13 17.25 -6.55 12.24
C ALA A 13 16.40 -5.36 11.76
N LEU A 14 16.41 -5.05 10.46
CA LEU A 14 15.57 -4.00 9.87
C LEU A 14 14.08 -4.32 9.98
N TRP A 15 13.70 -5.58 9.74
CA TRP A 15 12.32 -6.04 9.88
C TRP A 15 11.82 -6.00 11.34
N HIS A 16 12.72 -6.32 12.27
CA HIS A 16 12.37 -6.34 13.70
C HIS A 16 12.29 -4.93 14.30
N ASP A 17 13.29 -4.11 14.06
CA ASP A 17 13.34 -2.70 14.46
C ASP A 17 14.15 -1.88 13.43
N PRO A 18 13.49 -1.15 12.52
CA PRO A 18 14.17 -0.41 11.45
C PRO A 18 14.94 0.82 11.95
N TYR A 19 14.56 1.38 13.09
CA TYR A 19 15.03 2.70 13.51
C TYR A 19 16.54 2.82 13.73
N PRO A 20 17.24 1.87 14.40
CA PRO A 20 18.66 1.97 14.63
C PRO A 20 19.47 2.00 13.32
N GLN A 21 19.16 1.10 12.38
CA GLN A 21 19.85 1.04 11.10
C GLN A 21 19.58 2.26 10.22
N LEU A 22 18.32 2.70 10.16
CA LEU A 22 17.95 3.92 9.44
C LEU A 22 18.58 5.17 10.07
N ALA A 23 18.78 5.22 11.38
CA ALA A 23 19.47 6.31 12.05
C ALA A 23 20.95 6.36 11.66
N ARG A 24 21.63 5.20 11.63
CA ARG A 24 23.01 5.08 11.14
C ARG A 24 23.13 5.52 9.68
N LEU A 25 22.29 4.97 8.81
CA LEU A 25 22.28 5.31 7.39
C LEU A 25 22.08 6.83 7.19
N ARG A 26 21.17 7.45 7.94
CA ARG A 26 20.92 8.89 7.88
C ARG A 26 22.13 9.73 8.34
N ALA A 27 22.89 9.25 9.30
CA ALA A 27 24.05 9.94 9.83
C ALA A 27 25.28 9.77 8.95
N GLU A 28 25.56 8.55 8.48
CA GLU A 28 26.79 8.16 7.82
C GLU A 28 26.75 8.31 6.30
N ALA A 29 25.61 7.93 5.69
CA ALA A 29 25.41 7.91 4.23
C ALA A 29 23.93 8.15 3.86
N PRO A 30 23.42 9.38 3.98
CA PRO A 30 22.00 9.69 3.85
C PRO A 30 21.39 9.36 2.48
N VAL A 31 22.23 9.23 1.46
CA VAL A 31 21.90 8.71 0.13
C VAL A 31 22.93 7.61 -0.15
N ALA A 32 22.51 6.36 -0.18
CA ALA A 32 23.40 5.22 -0.33
C ALA A 32 22.80 4.13 -1.21
N PHE A 33 23.65 3.38 -1.88
CA PHE A 33 23.26 2.12 -2.49
C PHE A 33 23.24 1.03 -1.42
N VAL A 34 22.07 0.40 -1.27
CA VAL A 34 21.84 -0.70 -0.34
C VAL A 34 21.69 -1.99 -1.14
N PRO A 35 22.71 -2.87 -1.16
CA PRO A 35 22.69 -4.07 -2.01
C PRO A 35 21.55 -5.03 -1.68
N GLN A 36 21.17 -5.12 -0.41
CA GLN A 36 20.10 -5.99 0.05
C GLN A 36 18.73 -5.60 -0.53
N LEU A 37 18.57 -4.34 -0.93
CA LEU A 37 17.36 -3.81 -1.58
C LEU A 37 17.57 -3.61 -3.10
N ASP A 38 18.78 -3.86 -3.60
CA ASP A 38 19.20 -3.56 -4.99
C ASP A 38 18.82 -2.14 -5.43
N GLY A 39 19.00 -1.17 -4.53
CA GLY A 39 18.51 0.18 -4.75
C GLY A 39 19.25 1.27 -4.01
N ILE A 40 19.02 2.52 -4.44
CA ILE A 40 19.50 3.71 -3.74
C ILE A 40 18.43 4.14 -2.74
N VAL A 41 18.82 4.26 -1.48
CA VAL A 41 17.96 4.65 -0.37
C VAL A 41 18.24 6.09 0.03
N PHE A 42 17.19 6.89 0.11
CA PHE A 42 17.20 8.24 0.65
C PHE A 42 16.63 8.23 2.07
N THR A 43 17.30 8.86 3.03
CA THR A 43 16.87 8.82 4.43
C THR A 43 16.62 10.19 5.06
N ARG A 44 17.00 11.28 4.41
CA ARG A 44 16.71 12.64 4.87
C ARG A 44 15.44 13.16 4.21
N ARG A 45 14.56 13.74 5.04
CA ARG A 45 13.29 14.30 4.58
C ARG A 45 13.48 15.34 3.47
N ASP A 46 14.43 16.25 3.65
CA ASP A 46 14.64 17.36 2.71
C ASP A 46 15.09 16.84 1.34
N ASP A 47 15.96 15.83 1.32
CA ASP A 47 16.38 15.18 0.08
C ASP A 47 15.18 14.50 -0.61
N ILE A 48 14.36 13.76 0.14
CA ILE A 48 13.16 13.09 -0.38
C ILE A 48 12.19 14.14 -0.95
N ASP A 49 11.85 15.18 -0.18
CA ASP A 49 10.88 16.20 -0.60
C ASP A 49 11.28 16.95 -1.88
N ILE A 50 12.59 17.13 -2.10
CA ILE A 50 13.12 17.75 -3.32
C ILE A 50 13.03 16.78 -4.51
N TRP A 51 13.50 15.54 -4.33
CA TRP A 51 13.73 14.62 -5.43
C TRP A 51 12.49 13.82 -5.85
N GLU A 52 11.56 13.53 -4.94
CA GLU A 52 10.32 12.82 -5.27
C GLU A 52 9.43 13.57 -6.29
N LYS A 53 9.60 14.88 -6.41
CA LYS A 53 8.87 15.74 -7.35
C LYS A 53 9.51 15.83 -8.74
N ARG A 54 10.72 15.31 -8.88
CA ARG A 54 11.51 15.38 -10.10
C ARG A 54 11.28 14.15 -10.97
N ILE A 55 10.10 14.08 -11.60
CA ILE A 55 9.73 12.97 -12.50
C ILE A 55 10.64 12.84 -13.74
N ASP A 56 11.40 13.89 -14.05
CA ASP A 56 12.42 13.89 -15.10
C ASP A 56 13.69 13.11 -14.69
N ILE A 57 13.87 12.84 -13.39
CA ILE A 57 15.00 12.10 -12.82
C ILE A 57 14.54 10.81 -12.14
N PHE A 58 13.46 10.90 -11.35
CA PHE A 58 12.91 9.79 -10.59
C PHE A 58 11.50 9.47 -11.09
N SER A 59 11.39 8.42 -11.89
CA SER A 59 10.12 7.94 -12.41
C SER A 59 9.42 7.00 -11.43
N SER A 60 8.10 7.08 -11.38
CA SER A 60 7.24 6.10 -10.70
C SER A 60 7.11 4.80 -11.51
N GLU A 61 7.50 4.81 -12.77
CA GLU A 61 7.43 3.64 -13.64
C GLU A 61 8.46 2.59 -13.22
N GLN A 62 7.99 1.39 -12.95
CA GLN A 62 8.82 0.24 -12.57
C GLN A 62 8.39 -0.99 -13.38
N PRO A 63 8.84 -1.14 -14.64
CA PRO A 63 8.39 -2.25 -15.50
C PRO A 63 8.62 -3.64 -14.92
N GLY A 64 9.70 -3.84 -14.17
CA GLY A 64 10.03 -5.10 -13.48
C GLY A 64 9.57 -5.17 -12.02
N GLY A 65 8.95 -4.11 -11.49
CA GLY A 65 8.54 -4.04 -10.09
C GLY A 65 7.39 -4.99 -9.74
N LEU A 66 7.35 -5.45 -8.49
CA LEU A 66 6.33 -6.39 -8.01
C LEU A 66 4.91 -5.86 -8.24
N MET A 67 4.66 -4.60 -7.94
CA MET A 67 3.34 -4.00 -8.16
C MET A 67 2.92 -4.04 -9.64
N THR A 68 3.83 -3.74 -10.58
CA THR A 68 3.53 -3.79 -12.01
C THR A 68 3.27 -5.23 -12.48
N ARG A 69 4.00 -6.20 -11.93
CA ARG A 69 3.81 -7.62 -12.25
C ARG A 69 2.47 -8.16 -11.77
N LEU A 70 2.03 -7.76 -10.59
CA LEU A 70 0.78 -8.23 -9.96
C LEU A 70 -0.46 -7.48 -10.45
N MET A 71 -0.36 -6.17 -10.54
CA MET A 71 -1.51 -5.29 -10.78
C MET A 71 -1.52 -4.66 -12.18
N GLY A 72 -0.51 -4.94 -13.00
CA GLY A 72 -0.33 -4.27 -14.27
C GLY A 72 0.02 -2.78 -14.13
N GLN A 73 -0.07 -2.07 -15.24
CA GLN A 73 0.11 -0.62 -15.25
C GLN A 73 -1.09 0.08 -14.59
N ASN A 74 -0.81 0.92 -13.61
CA ASN A 74 -1.84 1.63 -12.86
C ASN A 74 -1.37 3.05 -12.51
N MET A 75 -2.26 3.86 -11.96
CA MET A 75 -2.01 5.28 -11.67
C MET A 75 -0.76 5.50 -10.81
N MET A 76 -0.46 4.61 -9.88
CA MET A 76 0.73 4.72 -9.00
C MET A 76 2.05 4.44 -9.73
N ARG A 77 1.98 3.88 -10.95
CA ARG A 77 3.12 3.52 -11.79
C ARG A 77 3.13 4.29 -13.11
N HIS A 78 2.47 5.44 -13.14
CA HIS A 78 2.51 6.40 -14.23
C HIS A 78 2.99 7.76 -13.76
N ASP A 79 3.68 8.46 -14.65
CA ASP A 79 4.07 9.84 -14.45
C ASP A 79 3.36 10.76 -15.47
N GLY A 80 3.50 12.06 -15.29
CA GLY A 80 3.05 13.08 -16.25
C GLY A 80 1.58 12.97 -16.63
N ASP A 81 1.30 13.04 -17.94
CA ASP A 81 -0.06 13.10 -18.48
C ASP A 81 -0.86 11.83 -18.26
N ALA A 82 -0.23 10.65 -18.28
CA ALA A 82 -0.88 9.38 -18.03
C ALA A 82 -1.41 9.31 -16.59
N HIS A 83 -0.58 9.67 -15.61
CA HIS A 83 -0.99 9.80 -14.22
C HIS A 83 -2.12 10.82 -14.05
N GLN A 84 -1.97 12.01 -14.62
CA GLN A 84 -2.95 13.09 -14.50
C GLN A 84 -4.30 12.72 -15.13
N SER A 85 -4.30 11.98 -16.23
CA SER A 85 -5.52 11.52 -16.88
C SER A 85 -6.32 10.56 -15.97
N GLN A 86 -5.66 9.55 -15.43
CA GLN A 86 -6.30 8.59 -14.50
C GLN A 86 -6.74 9.26 -13.19
N ARG A 87 -5.90 10.15 -12.64
CA ARG A 87 -6.24 10.91 -11.44
C ARG A 87 -7.49 11.78 -11.63
N ARG A 88 -7.60 12.46 -12.78
CA ARG A 88 -8.80 13.26 -13.10
C ARG A 88 -10.05 12.40 -13.22
N ALA A 89 -9.95 11.19 -13.75
CA ALA A 89 -11.08 10.27 -13.85
C ALA A 89 -11.58 9.82 -12.45
N MET A 90 -10.68 9.60 -11.50
CA MET A 90 -11.04 9.20 -10.13
C MET A 90 -11.49 10.37 -9.24
N GLN A 91 -11.02 11.58 -9.51
CA GLN A 91 -11.24 12.75 -8.67
C GLN A 91 -12.71 13.02 -8.29
N PRO A 92 -13.70 12.84 -9.18
CA PRO A 92 -15.10 13.04 -8.83
C PRO A 92 -15.57 12.13 -7.68
N ALA A 93 -15.07 10.89 -7.61
CA ALA A 93 -15.45 9.93 -6.58
C ALA A 93 -14.77 10.17 -5.22
N VAL A 94 -13.51 10.65 -5.22
CA VAL A 94 -12.68 10.75 -4.00
C VAL A 94 -12.40 12.18 -3.55
N SER A 95 -12.97 13.18 -4.19
CA SER A 95 -12.77 14.58 -3.84
C SER A 95 -13.33 14.92 -2.44
N PRO A 96 -12.81 15.94 -1.75
CA PRO A 96 -13.37 16.41 -0.48
C PRO A 96 -14.88 16.71 -0.55
N ARG A 97 -15.33 17.19 -1.71
CA ARG A 97 -16.76 17.45 -1.97
C ARG A 97 -17.57 16.17 -2.05
N ALA A 98 -17.03 15.11 -2.70
CA ALA A 98 -17.67 13.79 -2.75
C ALA A 98 -17.73 13.16 -1.36
N VAL A 99 -16.64 13.25 -0.59
CA VAL A 99 -16.61 12.78 0.80
C VAL A 99 -17.71 13.43 1.64
N GLN A 100 -17.84 14.74 1.59
CA GLN A 100 -18.87 15.45 2.38
C GLN A 100 -20.30 15.15 1.92
N ARG A 101 -20.53 15.01 0.61
CA ARG A 101 -21.88 14.87 0.04
C ARG A 101 -22.40 13.44 0.04
N HIS A 102 -21.49 12.47 -0.18
CA HIS A 102 -21.88 11.07 -0.42
C HIS A 102 -21.33 10.11 0.63
N TRP A 103 -20.03 10.20 0.93
CA TRP A 103 -19.36 9.15 1.71
C TRP A 103 -19.46 9.33 3.21
N ARG A 104 -19.51 10.56 3.71
CA ARG A 104 -19.50 10.83 5.15
C ARG A 104 -20.63 10.13 5.89
N ASN A 105 -21.85 10.19 5.37
CA ASN A 105 -23.00 9.57 6.00
C ASN A 105 -22.94 8.04 5.81
N ALA A 106 -22.64 7.57 4.59
CA ALA A 106 -22.52 6.14 4.31
C ALA A 106 -21.48 5.46 5.22
N PHE A 107 -20.30 6.08 5.39
CA PHE A 107 -19.26 5.54 6.27
C PHE A 107 -19.66 5.62 7.75
N ARG A 108 -20.36 6.66 8.16
CA ARG A 108 -20.89 6.74 9.52
C ARG A 108 -21.91 5.62 9.78
N GLU A 109 -22.80 5.39 8.88
CA GLU A 109 -23.80 4.32 8.98
C GLU A 109 -23.12 2.93 9.01
N ALA A 110 -22.12 2.71 8.16
CA ALA A 110 -21.32 1.49 8.20
C ALA A 110 -20.62 1.33 9.56
N ALA A 111 -19.99 2.38 10.09
CA ALA A 111 -19.34 2.34 11.38
C ALA A 111 -20.31 2.03 12.53
N VAL A 112 -21.51 2.62 12.50
CA VAL A 112 -22.55 2.33 13.50
C VAL A 112 -22.97 0.87 13.42
N ARG A 113 -23.26 0.33 12.21
CA ARG A 113 -23.62 -1.09 12.05
C ARG A 113 -22.56 -2.03 12.63
N VAL A 114 -21.30 -1.80 12.30
CA VAL A 114 -20.18 -2.62 12.83
C VAL A 114 -20.10 -2.54 14.35
N LEU A 115 -20.25 -1.35 14.92
CA LEU A 115 -20.25 -1.18 16.38
C LEU A 115 -21.46 -1.84 17.05
N ASP A 116 -22.64 -1.76 16.44
CA ASP A 116 -23.85 -2.40 16.96
C ASP A 116 -23.74 -3.94 16.98
N GLU A 117 -23.02 -4.50 16.02
CA GLU A 117 -22.72 -5.94 15.98
C GLU A 117 -21.66 -6.37 17.02
N LEU A 118 -20.74 -5.46 17.35
CA LEU A 118 -19.67 -5.73 18.32
C LEU A 118 -20.09 -5.47 19.76
N ALA A 119 -20.94 -4.48 20.01
CA ALA A 119 -21.34 -4.07 21.37
C ALA A 119 -21.89 -5.21 22.24
N PRO A 120 -22.76 -6.13 21.72
CA PRO A 120 -23.27 -7.25 22.53
C PRO A 120 -22.19 -8.25 22.96
N LYS A 121 -21.05 -8.30 22.26
CA LYS A 121 -19.94 -9.22 22.59
C LYS A 121 -19.16 -8.76 23.81
N GLY A 122 -19.29 -7.49 24.23
CA GLY A 122 -18.61 -6.89 25.38
C GLY A 122 -17.09 -6.76 25.24
N ARG A 123 -16.52 -7.23 24.13
CA ARG A 123 -15.09 -7.13 23.77
C ARG A 123 -14.93 -7.18 22.26
N ALA A 124 -13.88 -6.54 21.74
CA ALA A 124 -13.53 -6.60 20.34
C ALA A 124 -12.03 -6.34 20.16
N ASP A 125 -11.43 -6.92 19.13
CA ASP A 125 -10.16 -6.46 18.60
C ASP A 125 -10.43 -5.28 17.66
N LEU A 126 -9.90 -4.10 18.00
CA LEU A 126 -10.18 -2.88 17.22
C LEU A 126 -9.51 -2.91 15.83
N CYS A 127 -8.51 -3.73 15.62
CA CYS A 127 -7.89 -3.89 14.32
C CYS A 127 -8.72 -4.82 13.44
N THR A 128 -8.88 -6.07 13.86
CA THR A 128 -9.52 -7.11 13.04
C THR A 128 -11.04 -7.01 13.00
N ASP A 129 -11.69 -6.79 14.16
CA ASP A 129 -13.15 -6.79 14.23
C ASP A 129 -13.76 -5.46 13.75
N TYR A 130 -13.06 -4.33 13.92
CA TYR A 130 -13.61 -3.01 13.61
C TYR A 130 -12.94 -2.37 12.38
N ALA A 131 -11.62 -2.11 12.44
CA ALA A 131 -10.96 -1.29 11.43
C ALA A 131 -10.92 -1.99 10.07
N MET A 132 -10.56 -3.27 10.03
CA MET A 132 -10.51 -4.06 8.79
C MET A 132 -11.91 -4.18 8.19
N THR A 133 -12.92 -4.55 8.99
CA THR A 133 -14.31 -4.64 8.54
C THR A 133 -14.83 -3.32 7.97
N LEU A 134 -14.59 -2.20 8.68
CA LEU A 134 -15.02 -0.89 8.22
C LEU A 134 -14.29 -0.43 6.96
N SER A 135 -12.99 -0.72 6.86
CA SER A 135 -12.18 -0.41 5.68
C SER A 135 -12.67 -1.17 4.44
N GLY A 136 -12.93 -2.47 4.59
CA GLY A 136 -13.48 -3.31 3.51
C GLY A 136 -14.87 -2.82 3.06
N GLU A 137 -15.74 -2.48 4.01
CA GLU A 137 -17.06 -1.92 3.69
C GLU A 137 -16.96 -0.56 2.98
N ALA A 138 -16.05 0.31 3.42
CA ALA A 138 -15.83 1.60 2.78
C ALA A 138 -15.33 1.44 1.34
N LEU A 139 -14.39 0.52 1.11
CA LEU A 139 -13.88 0.22 -0.23
C LEU A 139 -14.98 -0.34 -1.14
N ARG A 140 -15.79 -1.28 -0.62
CA ARG A 140 -16.94 -1.83 -1.33
C ARG A 140 -17.91 -0.73 -1.76
N LEU A 141 -18.25 0.19 -0.87
CA LEU A 141 -19.15 1.32 -1.15
C LEU A 141 -18.58 2.27 -2.23
N ILE A 142 -17.29 2.62 -2.14
CA ILE A 142 -16.65 3.53 -3.11
C ILE A 142 -16.55 2.91 -4.50
N THR A 143 -16.24 1.61 -4.56
CA THR A 143 -16.06 0.91 -5.83
C THR A 143 -17.37 0.44 -6.45
N GLY A 144 -18.44 0.36 -5.66
CA GLY A 144 -19.75 -0.17 -6.10
C GLY A 144 -19.74 -1.69 -6.32
N LEU A 145 -18.83 -2.41 -5.69
CA LEU A 145 -18.74 -3.88 -5.77
C LEU A 145 -19.75 -4.52 -4.81
N ASP A 146 -20.99 -4.71 -5.28
CA ASP A 146 -22.09 -5.23 -4.46
C ASP A 146 -22.08 -6.77 -4.33
N ASN A 147 -21.29 -7.44 -5.16
CA ASN A 147 -21.19 -8.91 -5.22
C ASN A 147 -20.10 -9.50 -4.33
N VAL A 148 -19.39 -8.67 -3.55
CA VAL A 148 -18.37 -9.10 -2.59
C VAL A 148 -18.70 -8.57 -1.20
N THR A 149 -18.31 -9.33 -0.18
CA THR A 149 -18.45 -8.92 1.22
C THR A 149 -17.26 -8.00 1.63
N ALA A 150 -17.40 -7.29 2.75
CA ALA A 150 -16.31 -6.50 3.31
C ALA A 150 -15.10 -7.38 3.69
N HIS A 151 -15.35 -8.60 4.17
CA HIS A 151 -14.31 -9.55 4.53
C HIS A 151 -13.53 -10.07 3.31
N GLU A 152 -14.23 -10.43 2.22
CA GLU A 152 -13.56 -10.82 0.97
C GLU A 152 -12.75 -9.65 0.39
N MET A 153 -13.29 -8.43 0.43
CA MET A 153 -12.58 -7.23 -0.01
C MET A 153 -11.29 -7.01 0.79
N ASP A 154 -11.35 -7.20 2.10
CA ASP A 154 -10.20 -7.10 2.98
C ASP A 154 -9.16 -8.20 2.70
N ALA A 155 -9.61 -9.47 2.56
CA ALA A 155 -8.74 -10.59 2.24
C ALA A 155 -8.00 -10.39 0.91
N HIS A 156 -8.70 -9.94 -0.14
CA HIS A 156 -8.06 -9.62 -1.42
C HIS A 156 -7.07 -8.46 -1.32
N SER A 157 -7.41 -7.42 -0.55
CA SER A 157 -6.52 -6.29 -0.31
C SER A 157 -5.25 -6.74 0.42
N GLN A 158 -5.37 -7.60 1.43
CA GLN A 158 -4.23 -8.14 2.17
C GLN A 158 -3.35 -9.00 1.27
N ALA A 159 -3.93 -9.91 0.48
CA ALA A 159 -3.18 -10.72 -0.47
C ALA A 159 -2.40 -9.88 -1.49
N MET A 160 -2.97 -8.76 -1.95
CA MET A 160 -2.27 -7.82 -2.83
C MET A 160 -1.10 -7.15 -2.10
N ILE A 161 -1.28 -6.72 -0.85
CA ILE A 161 -0.22 -6.10 -0.03
C ILE A 161 0.92 -7.10 0.19
N ASP A 162 0.61 -8.33 0.56
CA ASP A 162 1.59 -9.38 0.78
C ASP A 162 2.39 -9.66 -0.50
N GLY A 163 1.71 -9.77 -1.64
CA GLY A 163 2.36 -9.96 -2.92
C GLY A 163 3.30 -8.82 -3.33
N ILE A 164 2.88 -7.56 -3.19
CA ILE A 164 3.72 -6.39 -3.54
C ILE A 164 4.86 -6.15 -2.54
N SER A 165 4.76 -6.71 -1.34
CA SER A 165 5.78 -6.62 -0.28
C SER A 165 6.79 -7.76 -0.33
N ASN A 166 6.60 -8.74 -1.21
CA ASN A 166 7.40 -9.95 -1.29
C ASN A 166 8.76 -9.72 -1.98
N TYR A 167 9.60 -8.88 -1.41
CA TYR A 167 10.94 -8.62 -1.91
C TYR A 167 11.91 -9.80 -1.70
N ALA A 168 11.61 -10.71 -0.78
CA ALA A 168 12.38 -11.93 -0.56
C ALA A 168 12.15 -12.98 -1.66
N GLY A 169 11.09 -12.84 -2.46
CA GLY A 169 10.76 -13.75 -3.55
C GLY A 169 10.20 -15.10 -3.07
N ASP A 170 9.54 -15.13 -1.92
CA ASP A 170 8.88 -16.33 -1.42
C ASP A 170 7.75 -16.75 -2.37
N CYS A 171 7.90 -17.92 -2.98
CA CYS A 171 6.96 -18.44 -3.97
C CYS A 171 5.56 -18.67 -3.40
N LEU A 172 5.43 -18.96 -2.10
CA LEU A 172 4.14 -19.21 -1.45
C LEU A 172 3.26 -17.98 -1.39
N LEU A 173 3.85 -16.78 -1.35
CA LEU A 173 3.10 -15.52 -1.37
C LEU A 173 2.52 -15.17 -2.74
N TYR A 174 2.99 -15.81 -3.83
CA TYR A 174 2.41 -15.64 -5.17
C TYR A 174 1.31 -16.65 -5.49
N THR A 175 1.22 -17.72 -4.71
CA THR A 175 0.22 -18.78 -4.83
C THR A 175 -0.84 -18.65 -3.73
N SER A 176 -1.20 -17.42 -3.32
CA SER A 176 -2.29 -17.26 -2.36
C SER A 176 -3.57 -17.92 -2.90
N ASP A 177 -4.22 -18.66 -2.06
CA ASP A 177 -5.32 -19.62 -2.22
C ASP A 177 -6.51 -19.26 -3.15
N ALA A 178 -6.41 -18.24 -3.97
CA ALA A 178 -7.41 -17.96 -5.00
C ALA A 178 -7.49 -19.05 -6.09
N ALA A 179 -6.55 -19.99 -6.13
CA ALA A 179 -6.54 -21.11 -7.09
C ALA A 179 -6.96 -22.46 -6.48
N ASP A 180 -7.13 -22.56 -5.16
CA ASP A 180 -7.48 -23.85 -4.52
C ASP A 180 -8.98 -23.99 -4.21
N ASP A 181 -9.77 -22.94 -4.35
CA ASP A 181 -11.22 -23.00 -4.11
C ASP A 181 -12.03 -23.57 -5.31
N ASP A 182 -11.39 -23.83 -6.44
CA ASP A 182 -12.02 -24.46 -7.62
C ASP A 182 -11.88 -25.99 -7.68
N ARG A 183 -11.45 -26.64 -6.58
CA ARG A 183 -11.38 -28.11 -6.47
C ARG A 183 -12.22 -28.64 -5.31
N GLY A 184 -13.48 -28.39 -5.36
CA GLY A 184 -14.48 -28.97 -4.48
C GLY A 184 -15.69 -29.42 -5.28
#